data_36ce6ad4d6415bb9c263d7c4ed3b72e3
#
_entry.id   36ce6ad4d6415bb9c263d7c4ed3b72e3
#
_cell.length_a   1.000
_cell.length_b   1.000
_cell.length_c   1.000
_cell.angle_alpha   90.00
_cell.angle_beta   90.00
_cell.angle_gamma   90.00
#
_symmetry.space_group_name_H-M   'P 1'
#
loop_
_entity.id
_entity.type
_entity.pdbx_description
1 polymer ?
#
loop_
_entity_poly.entity_id
_entity_poly.type
_entity_poly.pdbx_seq_one_letter_code
_entity_poly.pdbx_strand_id
1 'polypeptide(L)'
;MFIAPILVTLLAAIILKEKVGIRRWTAVIIGFIGALIVIRPGFVEFNPASLAALGAGLCYALYIISTRKLSTLDHPLVTLIFTGLAGTVLISIVVPFVWITPNLNQWLLLIGLATAGTIGHFFLILSFNYAEASKLAPLGYFEIVTNVIIGYYFFSDFPNFWIWVGLFIIISSGIYISIRENFNKKDIKPL
;
A
#
# COMPACT_ATOMS: atom_id res chain seq x y z
N MET A 1 -2.76 3.24 8.09
CA MET A 1 -1.75 3.11 7.02
C MET A 1 -1.94 4.07 5.83
N PHE A 2 -3.09 4.71 5.65
CA PHE A 2 -3.41 5.53 4.46
C PHE A 2 -2.59 6.81 4.25
N ILE A 3 -1.74 7.18 5.20
CA ILE A 3 -0.72 8.22 5.01
C ILE A 3 0.48 7.71 4.18
N ALA A 4 0.66 6.39 4.08
CA ALA A 4 1.81 5.78 3.42
C ALA A 4 2.04 6.24 1.97
N PRO A 5 1.03 6.35 1.08
CA PRO A 5 1.26 6.83 -0.28
C PRO A 5 1.83 8.25 -0.37
N ILE A 6 1.44 9.14 0.56
CA ILE A 6 2.04 10.50 0.64
C ILE A 6 3.49 10.39 1.07
N LEU A 7 3.78 9.60 2.12
CA LEU A 7 5.14 9.39 2.61
C LEU A 7 6.02 8.71 1.56
N VAL A 8 5.51 7.73 0.84
CA VAL A 8 6.23 7.08 -0.28
C VAL A 8 6.57 8.10 -1.35
N THR A 9 5.62 8.94 -1.76
CA THR A 9 5.85 9.98 -2.78
C THR A 9 6.90 10.98 -2.32
N LEU A 10 6.83 11.42 -1.06
CA LEU A 10 7.79 12.34 -0.46
C LEU A 10 9.20 11.71 -0.38
N LEU A 11 9.29 10.52 0.18
CA LEU A 11 10.56 9.81 0.34
C LEU A 11 11.17 9.40 -1.00
N ALA A 12 10.36 9.05 -2.01
CA ALA A 12 10.83 8.79 -3.36
C ALA A 12 11.50 10.03 -3.97
N ALA A 13 10.92 11.21 -3.78
CA ALA A 13 11.52 12.45 -4.24
C ALA A 13 12.85 12.75 -3.53
N ILE A 14 12.93 12.53 -2.21
CA ILE A 14 14.10 12.90 -1.40
C ILE A 14 15.20 11.83 -1.50
N ILE A 15 14.88 10.56 -1.27
CA ILE A 15 15.84 9.46 -1.14
C ILE A 15 16.22 8.88 -2.49
N LEU A 16 15.22 8.59 -3.34
CA LEU A 16 15.45 8.02 -4.67
C LEU A 16 15.72 9.07 -5.74
N LYS A 17 15.55 10.37 -5.40
CA LYS A 17 15.70 11.50 -6.33
C LYS A 17 14.79 11.36 -7.56
N GLU A 18 13.62 10.71 -7.40
CA GLU A 18 12.62 10.61 -8.45
C GLU A 18 12.05 12.00 -8.77
N LYS A 19 11.88 12.30 -10.05
CA LYS A 19 11.27 13.57 -10.49
C LYS A 19 9.75 13.50 -10.30
N VAL A 20 9.28 13.94 -9.15
CA VAL A 20 7.86 13.96 -8.82
C VAL A 20 7.25 15.27 -9.31
N GLY A 21 6.52 15.21 -10.43
CA GLY A 21 5.80 16.38 -10.95
C GLY A 21 4.53 16.70 -10.15
N ILE A 22 4.03 17.92 -10.33
CA ILE A 22 2.82 18.39 -9.64
C ILE A 22 1.62 17.44 -9.80
N ARG A 23 1.51 16.76 -10.92
CA ARG A 23 0.41 15.83 -11.22
C ARG A 23 0.39 14.60 -10.29
N ARG A 24 1.58 14.07 -9.93
CA ARG A 24 1.68 12.96 -8.97
C ARG A 24 1.35 13.43 -7.57
N TRP A 25 1.80 14.63 -7.19
CA TRP A 25 1.44 15.24 -5.93
C TRP A 25 -0.07 15.47 -5.82
N THR A 26 -0.70 16.02 -6.85
CA THR A 26 -2.15 16.21 -6.83
C THR A 26 -2.90 14.88 -6.77
N ALA A 27 -2.49 13.86 -7.50
CA ALA A 27 -3.13 12.55 -7.44
C ALA A 27 -3.03 11.91 -6.05
N VAL A 28 -1.87 11.94 -5.41
CA VAL A 28 -1.70 11.35 -4.08
C VAL A 28 -2.45 12.15 -3.01
N ILE A 29 -2.51 13.48 -3.11
CA ILE A 29 -3.26 14.33 -2.19
C ILE A 29 -4.77 14.11 -2.35
N ILE A 30 -5.27 14.05 -3.59
CA ILE A 30 -6.69 13.78 -3.86
C ILE A 30 -7.08 12.38 -3.37
N GLY A 31 -6.24 11.37 -3.63
CA GLY A 31 -6.45 10.02 -3.11
C GLY A 31 -6.48 9.97 -1.57
N PHE A 32 -5.62 10.75 -0.91
CA PHE A 32 -5.62 10.88 0.54
C PHE A 32 -6.88 11.56 1.08
N ILE A 33 -7.36 12.61 0.43
CA ILE A 33 -8.64 13.26 0.77
C ILE A 33 -9.78 12.24 0.65
N GLY A 34 -9.82 11.46 -0.44
CA GLY A 34 -10.78 10.38 -0.60
C GLY A 34 -10.70 9.35 0.55
N ALA A 35 -9.49 8.96 0.96
CA ALA A 35 -9.28 8.06 2.09
C ALA A 35 -9.79 8.65 3.42
N LEU A 36 -9.56 9.95 3.66
CA LEU A 36 -10.08 10.65 4.85
C LEU A 36 -11.61 10.71 4.86
N ILE A 37 -12.26 10.89 3.71
CA ILE A 37 -13.72 10.87 3.59
C ILE A 37 -14.29 9.48 3.93
N VAL A 38 -13.62 8.40 3.52
CA VAL A 38 -14.01 7.02 3.87
C VAL A 38 -13.85 6.78 5.38
N ILE A 39 -12.71 7.14 5.96
CA ILE A 39 -12.34 6.84 7.36
C ILE A 39 -13.09 7.75 8.34
N ARG A 40 -13.38 9.01 7.93
CA ARG A 40 -14.07 10.02 8.75
C ARG A 40 -13.40 10.22 10.12
N PRO A 41 -12.10 10.57 10.19
CA PRO A 41 -11.44 10.82 11.46
C PRO A 41 -12.16 11.95 12.22
N GLY A 42 -12.29 11.81 13.53
CA GLY A 42 -13.04 12.79 14.38
C GLY A 42 -14.42 12.31 14.80
N PHE A 43 -14.97 11.28 14.20
CA PHE A 43 -16.19 10.58 14.66
C PHE A 43 -15.88 9.37 15.56
N VAL A 44 -14.60 9.06 15.74
CA VAL A 44 -14.12 8.01 16.62
C VAL A 44 -13.26 8.66 17.70
N GLU A 45 -13.41 8.26 18.95
CA GLU A 45 -12.58 8.74 20.06
C GLU A 45 -11.09 8.53 19.75
N PHE A 46 -10.26 9.52 20.16
CA PHE A 46 -8.81 9.42 19.98
C PHE A 46 -8.27 8.23 20.75
N ASN A 47 -7.74 7.24 20.01
CA ASN A 47 -7.09 6.08 20.58
C ASN A 47 -5.57 6.24 20.40
N PRO A 48 -4.75 6.13 21.48
CA PRO A 48 -3.28 6.15 21.37
C PRO A 48 -2.71 5.15 20.36
N ALA A 49 -3.42 4.04 20.09
CA ALA A 49 -3.06 3.10 19.03
C ALA A 49 -3.01 3.74 17.62
N SER A 50 -3.66 4.89 17.43
CA SER A 50 -3.57 5.66 16.18
C SER A 50 -2.14 6.14 15.90
N LEU A 51 -1.35 6.42 16.94
CA LEU A 51 0.07 6.78 16.80
C LEU A 51 0.89 5.60 16.28
N ALA A 52 0.60 4.39 16.77
CA ALA A 52 1.23 3.17 16.25
C ALA A 52 0.88 2.94 14.77
N ALA A 53 -0.35 3.25 14.34
CA ALA A 53 -0.76 3.17 12.94
C ALA A 53 -0.02 4.18 12.07
N LEU A 54 0.28 5.39 12.56
CA LEU A 54 1.11 6.37 11.85
C LEU A 54 2.56 5.88 11.73
N GLY A 55 3.13 5.34 12.83
CA GLY A 55 4.45 4.72 12.84
C GLY A 55 4.55 3.57 11.84
N ALA A 56 3.54 2.68 11.80
CA ALA A 56 3.46 1.60 10.83
C ALA A 56 3.41 2.13 9.38
N GLY A 57 2.68 3.21 9.11
CA GLY A 57 2.65 3.87 7.80
C GLY A 57 4.02 4.40 7.38
N LEU A 58 4.79 4.98 8.30
CA LEU A 58 6.16 5.44 8.05
C LEU A 58 7.10 4.26 7.78
N CYS A 59 7.07 3.23 8.61
CA CYS A 59 7.87 2.01 8.41
C CYS A 59 7.57 1.35 7.06
N TYR A 60 6.29 1.29 6.69
CA TYR A 60 5.87 0.77 5.40
C TYR A 60 6.39 1.62 4.24
N ALA A 61 6.35 2.96 4.35
CA ALA A 61 6.90 3.84 3.33
C ALA A 61 8.41 3.67 3.17
N LEU A 62 9.17 3.55 4.28
CA LEU A 62 10.59 3.26 4.25
C LEU A 62 10.89 1.90 3.63
N TYR A 63 10.07 0.88 3.95
CA TYR A 63 10.15 -0.44 3.32
C TYR A 63 9.98 -0.34 1.79
N ILE A 64 8.95 0.36 1.31
CA ILE A 64 8.69 0.57 -0.13
C ILE A 64 9.89 1.23 -0.83
N ILE A 65 10.45 2.28 -0.23
CA ILE A 65 11.62 3.00 -0.78
C ILE A 65 12.86 2.10 -0.83
N SER A 66 13.09 1.33 0.22
CA SER A 66 14.20 0.36 0.25
C SER A 66 14.03 -0.72 -0.81
N THR A 67 12.83 -1.28 -0.92
CA THR A 67 12.49 -2.29 -1.94
C THR A 67 12.66 -1.74 -3.35
N ARG A 68 12.20 -0.51 -3.61
CA ARG A 68 12.41 0.14 -4.92
C ARG A 68 13.89 0.35 -5.22
N LYS A 69 14.70 0.73 -4.23
CA LYS A 69 16.14 0.87 -4.42
C LYS A 69 16.80 -0.47 -4.76
N LEU A 70 16.41 -1.55 -4.08
CA LEU A 70 16.91 -2.91 -4.34
C LEU A 70 16.44 -3.49 -5.67
N SER A 71 15.26 -3.11 -6.16
CA SER A 71 14.71 -3.65 -7.43
C SER A 71 15.58 -3.38 -8.65
N THR A 72 16.53 -2.44 -8.57
CA THR A 72 17.51 -2.16 -9.63
C THR A 72 18.79 -2.97 -9.49
N LEU A 73 18.99 -3.67 -8.37
CA LEU A 73 20.21 -4.39 -8.02
C LEU A 73 19.97 -5.90 -7.96
N ASP A 74 18.84 -6.32 -7.41
CA ASP A 74 18.54 -7.70 -7.07
C ASP A 74 17.35 -8.26 -7.85
N HIS A 75 17.34 -9.58 -8.02
CA HIS A 75 16.19 -10.28 -8.57
C HIS A 75 15.00 -10.19 -7.57
N PRO A 76 13.74 -9.97 -8.02
CA PRO A 76 12.58 -9.81 -7.15
C PRO A 76 12.37 -10.93 -6.12
N LEU A 77 12.69 -12.18 -6.46
CA LEU A 77 12.62 -13.31 -5.55
C LEU A 77 13.63 -13.20 -4.40
N VAL A 78 14.82 -12.66 -4.66
CA VAL A 78 15.84 -12.45 -3.61
C VAL A 78 15.31 -11.43 -2.60
N THR A 79 14.80 -10.29 -3.06
CA THR A 79 14.19 -9.28 -2.20
C THR A 79 13.02 -9.86 -1.40
N LEU A 80 12.14 -10.67 -2.03
CA LEU A 80 11.01 -11.32 -1.37
C LEU A 80 11.47 -12.24 -0.24
N ILE A 81 12.47 -13.11 -0.51
CA ILE A 81 12.98 -14.08 0.46
C ILE A 81 13.63 -13.37 1.65
N PHE A 82 14.50 -12.39 1.40
CA PHE A 82 15.19 -11.69 2.49
C PHE A 82 14.24 -10.84 3.34
N THR A 83 13.24 -10.19 2.75
CA THR A 83 12.23 -9.46 3.52
C THR A 83 11.35 -10.39 4.35
N GLY A 84 10.97 -11.55 3.79
CA GLY A 84 10.25 -12.59 4.53
C GLY A 84 11.06 -13.17 5.68
N LEU A 85 12.34 -13.49 5.44
CA LEU A 85 13.24 -13.99 6.48
C LEU A 85 13.46 -12.97 7.61
N ALA A 86 13.72 -11.71 7.26
CA ALA A 86 13.90 -10.66 8.26
C ALA A 86 12.65 -10.47 9.13
N GLY A 87 11.46 -10.45 8.52
CA GLY A 87 10.19 -10.39 9.23
C GLY A 87 9.98 -11.62 10.13
N THR A 88 10.26 -12.82 9.62
CA THR A 88 10.13 -14.06 10.37
C THR A 88 11.04 -14.07 11.60
N VAL A 89 12.32 -13.70 11.45
CA VAL A 89 13.27 -13.65 12.57
C VAL A 89 12.80 -12.67 13.64
N LEU A 90 12.41 -11.44 13.26
CA LEU A 90 11.95 -10.43 14.20
C LEU A 90 10.68 -10.86 14.95
N ILE A 91 9.70 -11.41 14.26
CA ILE A 91 8.43 -11.85 14.85
C ILE A 91 8.66 -13.08 15.74
N SER A 92 9.54 -14.01 15.36
CA SER A 92 9.84 -15.21 16.15
C SER A 92 10.37 -14.91 17.55
N ILE A 93 10.92 -13.71 17.78
CA ILE A 93 11.34 -13.27 19.13
C ILE A 93 10.13 -12.95 20.01
N VAL A 94 9.08 -12.40 19.43
CA VAL A 94 7.89 -11.90 20.17
C VAL A 94 6.81 -12.97 20.31
N VAL A 95 6.64 -13.79 19.28
CA VAL A 95 5.57 -14.79 19.19
C VAL A 95 5.50 -15.72 20.41
N PRO A 96 6.61 -16.27 20.97
CA PRO A 96 6.53 -17.18 22.11
C PRO A 96 5.84 -16.61 23.35
N PHE A 97 5.88 -15.27 23.51
CA PHE A 97 5.28 -14.59 24.67
C PHE A 97 3.78 -14.32 24.52
N VAL A 98 3.24 -14.42 23.29
CA VAL A 98 1.85 -14.13 22.98
C VAL A 98 1.17 -15.26 22.22
N TRP A 99 1.80 -16.43 22.18
CA TRP A 99 1.33 -17.56 21.39
C TRP A 99 0.01 -18.12 21.89
N ILE A 100 -0.96 -18.17 21.01
CA ILE A 100 -2.22 -18.90 21.19
C ILE A 100 -2.29 -19.92 20.05
N THR A 101 -2.38 -21.21 20.37
CA THR A 101 -2.40 -22.27 19.36
C THR A 101 -3.67 -22.19 18.52
N PRO A 102 -3.55 -21.96 17.20
CA PRO A 102 -4.70 -21.90 16.33
C PRO A 102 -5.39 -23.26 16.19
N ASN A 103 -6.72 -23.26 16.04
CA ASN A 103 -7.46 -24.47 15.65
C ASN A 103 -7.30 -24.72 14.13
N LEU A 104 -7.81 -25.89 13.66
CA LEU A 104 -7.61 -26.29 12.26
C LEU A 104 -8.16 -25.25 11.26
N ASN A 105 -9.34 -24.69 11.51
CA ASN A 105 -9.93 -23.67 10.62
C ASN A 105 -9.09 -22.40 10.58
N GLN A 106 -8.57 -21.96 11.73
CA GLN A 106 -7.67 -20.83 11.81
C GLN A 106 -6.35 -21.09 11.07
N TRP A 107 -5.80 -22.32 11.16
CA TRP A 107 -4.62 -22.70 10.38
C TRP A 107 -4.87 -22.60 8.87
N LEU A 108 -6.02 -23.10 8.38
CA LEU A 108 -6.37 -23.00 6.97
C LEU A 108 -6.48 -21.54 6.51
N LEU A 109 -7.12 -20.68 7.31
CA LEU A 109 -7.21 -19.25 7.03
C LEU A 109 -5.84 -18.56 7.04
N LEU A 110 -4.96 -18.89 8.01
CA LEU A 110 -3.60 -18.34 8.08
C LEU A 110 -2.76 -18.74 6.88
N ILE A 111 -2.84 -20.00 6.44
CA ILE A 111 -2.14 -20.48 5.24
C ILE A 111 -2.66 -19.74 4.00
N GLY A 112 -3.96 -19.60 3.87
CA GLY A 112 -4.58 -18.85 2.77
C GLY A 112 -4.13 -17.39 2.75
N LEU A 113 -4.15 -16.73 3.90
CA LEU A 113 -3.69 -15.34 4.06
C LEU A 113 -2.20 -15.20 3.74
N ALA A 114 -1.36 -16.09 4.26
CA ALA A 114 0.08 -16.07 4.01
C ALA A 114 0.39 -16.27 2.53
N THR A 115 -0.29 -17.22 1.87
CA THR A 115 -0.11 -17.49 0.45
C THR A 115 -0.53 -16.31 -0.41
N ALA A 116 -1.75 -15.77 -0.20
CA ALA A 116 -2.25 -14.61 -0.93
C ALA A 116 -1.38 -13.37 -0.69
N GLY A 117 -0.97 -13.14 0.57
CA GLY A 117 -0.07 -12.06 0.95
C GLY A 117 1.29 -12.16 0.27
N THR A 118 1.90 -13.34 0.25
CA THR A 118 3.19 -13.57 -0.41
C THR A 118 3.11 -13.33 -1.92
N ILE A 119 2.05 -13.81 -2.57
CA ILE A 119 1.82 -13.58 -4.01
C ILE A 119 1.65 -12.09 -4.29
N GLY A 120 0.79 -11.40 -3.53
CA GLY A 120 0.57 -9.95 -3.68
C GLY A 120 1.86 -9.15 -3.45
N HIS A 121 2.63 -9.55 -2.44
CA HIS A 121 3.91 -8.93 -2.12
C HIS A 121 4.96 -9.14 -3.22
N PHE A 122 5.01 -10.33 -3.80
CA PHE A 122 5.85 -10.60 -4.96
C PHE A 122 5.51 -9.68 -6.15
N PHE A 123 4.23 -9.52 -6.47
CA PHE A 123 3.81 -8.60 -7.53
C PHE A 123 4.12 -7.14 -7.21
N LEU A 124 4.02 -6.73 -5.94
CA LEU A 124 4.44 -5.40 -5.52
C LEU A 124 5.94 -5.18 -5.78
N ILE A 125 6.80 -6.11 -5.35
CA ILE A 125 8.25 -6.03 -5.60
C ILE A 125 8.52 -6.00 -7.10
N LEU A 126 7.88 -6.88 -7.86
CA LEU A 126 8.04 -6.96 -9.31
C LEU A 126 7.63 -5.66 -10.02
N SER A 127 6.59 -4.98 -9.54
CA SER A 127 6.11 -3.72 -10.12
C SER A 127 7.17 -2.62 -10.10
N PHE A 128 8.07 -2.64 -9.10
CA PHE A 128 9.16 -1.68 -9.01
C PHE A 128 10.25 -1.85 -10.08
N ASN A 129 10.30 -2.98 -10.80
CA ASN A 129 11.17 -3.13 -11.96
C ASN A 129 10.63 -2.35 -13.18
N TYR A 130 9.33 -2.04 -13.19
CA TYR A 130 8.65 -1.42 -14.33
C TYR A 130 8.25 0.04 -14.08
N ALA A 131 8.13 0.45 -12.81
CA ALA A 131 7.65 1.79 -12.48
C ALA A 131 8.34 2.36 -11.22
N GLU A 132 8.45 3.69 -11.18
CA GLU A 132 8.94 4.45 -10.04
C GLU A 132 7.97 4.33 -8.86
N ALA A 133 8.49 4.39 -7.61
CA ALA A 133 7.68 4.29 -6.41
C ALA A 133 6.63 5.40 -6.33
N SER A 134 6.99 6.62 -6.74
CA SER A 134 6.07 7.76 -6.78
C SER A 134 4.93 7.63 -7.80
N LYS A 135 5.10 6.81 -8.84
CA LYS A 135 4.03 6.48 -9.81
C LYS A 135 3.04 5.48 -9.26
N LEU A 136 3.54 4.52 -8.47
CA LEU A 136 2.72 3.47 -7.88
C LEU A 136 2.00 3.91 -6.60
N ALA A 137 2.54 4.90 -5.89
CA ALA A 137 2.01 5.36 -4.62
C ALA A 137 0.50 5.71 -4.64
N PRO A 138 -0.05 6.46 -5.61
CA PRO A 138 -1.49 6.75 -5.65
C PRO A 138 -2.36 5.50 -5.82
N LEU A 139 -1.82 4.44 -6.45
CA LEU A 139 -2.53 3.17 -6.63
C LEU A 139 -2.69 2.42 -5.31
N GLY A 140 -1.85 2.69 -4.31
CA GLY A 140 -1.98 2.11 -2.97
C GLY A 140 -3.33 2.41 -2.30
N TYR A 141 -4.02 3.47 -2.70
CA TYR A 141 -5.37 3.76 -2.18
C TYR A 141 -6.44 2.80 -2.69
N PHE A 142 -6.19 2.03 -3.77
CA PHE A 142 -7.12 0.99 -4.23
C PHE A 142 -7.33 -0.13 -3.21
N GLU A 143 -6.44 -0.29 -2.24
CA GLU A 143 -6.64 -1.17 -1.09
C GLU A 143 -7.96 -0.87 -0.37
N ILE A 144 -8.34 0.42 -0.25
CA ILE A 144 -9.59 0.83 0.37
C ILE A 144 -10.80 0.30 -0.43
N VAL A 145 -10.73 0.37 -1.76
CA VAL A 145 -11.79 -0.14 -2.65
C VAL A 145 -11.98 -1.64 -2.41
N THR A 146 -10.88 -2.39 -2.39
CA THR A 146 -10.89 -3.84 -2.15
C THR A 146 -11.46 -4.16 -0.76
N ASN A 147 -11.04 -3.43 0.27
CA ASN A 147 -11.51 -3.63 1.64
C ASN A 147 -13.02 -3.37 1.76
N VAL A 148 -13.56 -2.34 1.10
CA VAL A 148 -15.00 -2.06 1.10
C VAL A 148 -15.78 -3.17 0.38
N ILE A 149 -15.28 -3.67 -0.74
CA ILE A 149 -15.91 -4.78 -1.47
C ILE A 149 -15.95 -6.05 -0.60
N ILE A 150 -14.82 -6.41 0.02
CA ILE A 150 -14.73 -7.56 0.92
C ILE A 150 -15.66 -7.39 2.13
N GLY A 151 -15.65 -6.19 2.75
CA GLY A 151 -16.52 -5.85 3.88
C GLY A 151 -17.99 -6.07 3.53
N TYR A 152 -18.43 -5.62 2.36
CA TYR A 152 -19.79 -5.81 1.91
C TYR A 152 -20.16 -7.28 1.67
N TYR A 153 -19.34 -8.03 0.92
CA TYR A 153 -19.67 -9.41 0.54
C TYR A 153 -19.52 -10.43 1.67
N PHE A 154 -18.52 -10.28 2.53
CA PHE A 154 -18.22 -11.28 3.57
C PHE A 154 -18.74 -10.92 4.95
N PHE A 155 -18.91 -9.63 5.23
CA PHE A 155 -19.35 -9.15 6.54
C PHE A 155 -20.70 -8.44 6.52
N SER A 156 -21.32 -8.32 5.33
CA SER A 156 -22.61 -7.62 5.14
C SER A 156 -22.57 -6.14 5.58
N ASP A 157 -21.38 -5.54 5.60
CA ASP A 157 -21.19 -4.14 5.93
C ASP A 157 -21.54 -3.26 4.74
N PHE A 158 -22.79 -2.76 4.70
CA PHE A 158 -23.26 -1.93 3.60
C PHE A 158 -22.57 -0.53 3.64
N PRO A 159 -21.86 -0.12 2.56
CA PRO A 159 -21.18 1.17 2.54
C PRO A 159 -22.16 2.33 2.64
N ASN A 160 -21.92 3.25 3.56
CA ASN A 160 -22.71 4.48 3.65
C ASN A 160 -22.37 5.45 2.50
N PHE A 161 -23.18 6.50 2.36
CA PHE A 161 -23.02 7.49 1.28
C PHE A 161 -21.59 8.07 1.18
N TRP A 162 -20.95 8.37 2.32
CA TRP A 162 -19.62 8.96 2.34
C TRP A 162 -18.53 8.00 1.86
N ILE A 163 -18.71 6.70 2.11
CA ILE A 163 -17.81 5.68 1.58
C ILE A 163 -17.85 5.68 0.06
N TRP A 164 -19.05 5.75 -0.55
CA TRP A 164 -19.20 5.86 -2.00
C TRP A 164 -18.54 7.11 -2.58
N VAL A 165 -18.69 8.27 -1.92
CA VAL A 165 -18.04 9.53 -2.32
C VAL A 165 -16.52 9.38 -2.27
N GLY A 166 -15.97 8.86 -1.17
CA GLY A 166 -14.53 8.65 -1.03
C GLY A 166 -13.97 7.65 -2.04
N LEU A 167 -14.67 6.52 -2.28
CA LEU A 167 -14.28 5.54 -3.30
C LEU A 167 -14.24 6.16 -4.70
N PHE A 168 -15.23 6.96 -5.06
CA PHE A 168 -15.28 7.65 -6.35
C PHE A 168 -14.05 8.56 -6.53
N ILE A 169 -13.68 9.33 -5.50
CA ILE A 169 -12.50 10.20 -5.52
C ILE A 169 -11.21 9.38 -5.68
N ILE A 170 -11.06 8.28 -4.93
CA ILE A 170 -9.89 7.41 -4.99
C ILE A 170 -9.74 6.79 -6.38
N ILE A 171 -10.81 6.22 -6.92
CA ILE A 171 -10.81 5.56 -8.22
C ILE A 171 -10.49 6.59 -9.31
N SER A 172 -11.13 7.76 -9.28
CA SER A 172 -10.89 8.84 -10.26
C SER A 172 -9.43 9.31 -10.22
N SER A 173 -8.83 9.47 -9.04
CA SER A 173 -7.43 9.84 -8.87
C SER A 173 -6.49 8.77 -9.45
N GLY A 174 -6.74 7.48 -9.18
CA GLY A 174 -5.94 6.37 -9.71
C GLY A 174 -6.03 6.25 -11.23
N ILE A 175 -7.24 6.39 -11.80
CA ILE A 175 -7.44 6.38 -13.25
C ILE A 175 -6.72 7.58 -13.90
N TYR A 176 -6.87 8.78 -13.33
CA TYR A 176 -6.22 9.98 -13.83
C TYR A 176 -4.70 9.80 -13.97
N ILE A 177 -4.03 9.33 -12.92
CA ILE A 177 -2.58 9.16 -12.95
C ILE A 177 -2.16 8.06 -13.93
N SER A 178 -2.90 6.94 -13.98
CA SER A 178 -2.62 5.81 -14.88
C SER A 178 -2.71 6.22 -16.36
N ILE A 179 -3.74 6.95 -16.73
CA ILE A 179 -3.93 7.45 -18.10
C ILE A 179 -2.79 8.42 -18.46
N ARG A 180 -2.50 9.36 -17.58
CA ARG A 180 -1.52 10.44 -17.85
C ARG A 180 -0.08 9.93 -17.96
N GLU A 181 0.29 8.96 -17.17
CA GLU A 181 1.62 8.32 -17.26
C GLU A 181 1.78 7.51 -18.54
N ASN A 182 0.71 6.92 -19.07
CA ASN A 182 0.73 6.21 -20.35
C ASN A 182 0.91 7.14 -21.55
N PHE A 183 0.31 8.34 -21.52
CA PHE A 183 0.51 9.34 -22.59
C PHE A 183 1.95 9.85 -22.64
N ASN A 184 2.60 10.08 -21.50
CA ASN A 184 4.00 10.52 -21.46
C ASN A 184 5.00 9.47 -21.99
N LYS A 185 4.65 8.17 -21.96
CA LYS A 185 5.49 7.11 -22.56
C LYS A 185 5.45 7.10 -24.10
N LYS A 186 4.35 7.55 -24.71
CA LYS A 186 4.20 7.57 -26.17
C LYS A 186 4.96 8.72 -26.84
N ASP A 187 5.27 9.78 -26.09
CA ASP A 187 6.01 10.93 -26.60
C ASP A 187 7.55 10.72 -26.60
N ILE A 188 8.03 9.66 -25.97
CA ILE A 188 9.44 9.24 -26.02
C ILE A 188 9.53 8.18 -27.11
N LYS A 189 9.54 8.59 -28.39
CA LYS A 189 9.97 7.72 -29.49
C LYS A 189 11.44 7.37 -29.29
N PRO A 190 11.83 6.09 -29.41
CA PRO A 190 13.25 5.75 -29.51
C PRO A 190 13.80 6.36 -30.83
N LEU A 191 14.92 7.09 -30.70
CA LEU A 191 15.79 7.43 -31.81
C LEU A 191 16.48 6.16 -32.32
#